data_2dc85ffb1038abb9df346abaa54f6d05
#
_entry.id   2dc85ffb1038abb9df346abaa54f6d05
#
_cell.length_a   1.000
_cell.length_b   1.000
_cell.length_c   1.000
_cell.angle_alpha   90.00
_cell.angle_beta   90.00
_cell.angle_gamma   90.00
#
_symmetry.space_group_name_H-M   'P 1'
#
loop_
_entity.id
_entity.type
_entity.pdbx_description
1 polymer ?
#
loop_
_entity_poly.entity_id
_entity_poly.type
_entity_poly.pdbx_seq_one_letter_code
_entity_poly.pdbx_strand_id
1 'polypeptide(L)'
;PLRNQVDDLSNLLPEYAWLGIGREDGKTRGEYAAIFYRKGRLEVLESGSFWLSETPDVPGSLGWDAACVRITTWARFKDKCTGNEFFLFNTHFDHVGITAQAESACLLLKQIKDIAGDFPVIVTGDFNCVENSEAYRIMTGAASGSQKDETDHMVDAFYASLHGNHGAVVSFHGFDEEIQKAKEENGCDFERIKIDYIFVKNGIKVLQHGILDEKFNGRYPSDHSPVVSDIVIDR
;
A
#
# COMPACT_ATOMS: atom_id res chain seq x y z
N PRO A 1 10.50 5.45 2.48
CA PRO A 1 11.94 5.75 2.49
C PRO A 1 12.20 7.23 2.22
N LEU A 2 13.34 7.77 2.73
CA LEU A 2 13.87 9.07 2.36
C LEU A 2 14.67 8.97 1.05
N ARG A 3 15.01 10.10 0.45
CA ARG A 3 15.73 10.16 -0.83
C ARG A 3 17.02 9.35 -0.86
N ASN A 4 17.85 9.46 0.17
CA ASN A 4 19.10 8.69 0.26
C ASN A 4 18.86 7.18 0.29
N GLN A 5 17.80 6.72 0.96
CA GLN A 5 17.43 5.31 1.00
C GLN A 5 16.93 4.81 -0.38
N VAL A 6 16.20 5.65 -1.11
CA VAL A 6 15.77 5.34 -2.49
C VAL A 6 16.99 5.25 -3.41
N ASP A 7 17.95 6.14 -3.27
CA ASP A 7 19.21 6.14 -4.05
C ASP A 7 20.05 4.88 -3.74
N ASP A 8 20.16 4.50 -2.47
CA ASP A 8 20.85 3.28 -2.05
C ASP A 8 20.17 2.02 -2.63
N LEU A 9 18.83 1.92 -2.54
CA LEU A 9 18.09 0.83 -3.14
C LEU A 9 18.25 0.78 -4.67
N SER A 10 18.26 1.93 -5.33
CA SER A 10 18.46 2.00 -6.78
C SER A 10 19.84 1.49 -7.21
N ASN A 11 20.87 1.77 -6.41
CA ASN A 11 22.22 1.28 -6.65
C ASN A 11 22.35 -0.25 -6.37
N LEU A 12 21.67 -0.74 -5.36
CA LEU A 12 21.70 -2.16 -4.97
C LEU A 12 20.84 -3.04 -5.88
N LEU A 13 19.85 -2.46 -6.56
CA LEU A 13 18.88 -3.17 -7.39
C LEU A 13 18.94 -2.68 -8.86
N PRO A 14 20.05 -2.92 -9.58
CA PRO A 14 20.27 -2.35 -10.92
C PRO A 14 19.27 -2.86 -11.98
N GLU A 15 18.58 -3.98 -11.72
CA GLU A 15 17.53 -4.51 -12.62
C GLU A 15 16.19 -3.80 -12.44
N TYR A 16 16.05 -3.00 -11.39
CA TYR A 16 14.84 -2.24 -11.09
C TYR A 16 14.99 -0.77 -11.51
N ALA A 17 13.87 -0.17 -11.81
CA ALA A 17 13.71 1.28 -11.84
C ALA A 17 12.67 1.65 -10.78
N TRP A 18 12.55 2.93 -10.50
CA TRP A 18 11.61 3.40 -9.49
C TRP A 18 10.88 4.67 -9.94
N LEU A 19 9.73 4.92 -9.29
CA LEU A 19 8.87 6.08 -9.45
C LEU A 19 8.54 6.65 -8.09
N GLY A 20 8.29 7.94 -8.02
CA GLY A 20 7.86 8.64 -6.81
C GLY A 20 8.53 9.99 -6.65
N ILE A 21 8.00 10.78 -5.73
CA ILE A 21 8.49 12.11 -5.38
C ILE A 21 8.45 12.27 -3.85
N GLY A 22 9.20 13.22 -3.31
CA GLY A 22 9.17 13.54 -1.89
C GLY A 22 7.86 14.21 -1.49
N ARG A 23 7.23 13.73 -0.43
CA ARG A 23 5.87 14.15 -0.03
C ARG A 23 5.76 15.61 0.40
N GLU A 24 6.86 16.22 0.89
CA GLU A 24 6.82 17.58 1.43
C GLU A 24 6.87 18.69 0.37
N ASP A 25 7.55 18.47 -0.75
CA ASP A 25 7.74 19.50 -1.77
C ASP A 25 7.41 19.07 -3.20
N GLY A 26 6.95 17.82 -3.35
CA GLY A 26 6.71 17.23 -4.67
C GLY A 26 7.99 17.01 -5.48
N LYS A 27 9.15 17.00 -4.85
CA LYS A 27 10.46 16.82 -5.49
C LYS A 27 11.32 15.83 -4.71
N THR A 28 12.07 16.30 -3.71
CA THR A 28 13.07 15.48 -3.02
C THR A 28 12.94 15.46 -1.50
N ARG A 29 12.10 16.31 -0.91
CA ARG A 29 11.95 16.41 0.54
C ARG A 29 10.86 15.49 1.08
N GLY A 30 11.13 14.94 2.26
CA GLY A 30 10.26 14.04 2.97
C GLY A 30 10.35 12.60 2.48
N GLU A 31 9.47 11.76 2.97
CA GLU A 31 9.40 10.35 2.59
C GLU A 31 8.71 10.17 1.23
N TYR A 32 9.05 9.06 0.59
CA TYR A 32 8.53 8.64 -0.70
C TYR A 32 7.58 7.46 -0.52
N ALA A 33 6.45 7.48 -1.19
CA ALA A 33 5.69 6.28 -1.50
C ALA A 33 6.23 5.68 -2.81
N ALA A 34 7.48 5.22 -2.77
CA ALA A 34 8.20 4.80 -3.96
C ALA A 34 7.69 3.48 -4.52
N ILE A 35 7.61 3.37 -5.84
CA ILE A 35 7.30 2.14 -6.56
C ILE A 35 8.57 1.67 -7.27
N PHE A 36 9.14 0.54 -6.84
CA PHE A 36 10.23 -0.13 -7.54
C PHE A 36 9.66 -1.23 -8.45
N TYR A 37 10.09 -1.27 -9.70
CA TYR A 37 9.62 -2.24 -10.68
C TYR A 37 10.74 -2.81 -11.53
N ARG A 38 10.61 -4.07 -11.92
CA ARG A 38 11.62 -4.78 -12.72
C ARG A 38 11.55 -4.32 -14.18
N LYS A 39 12.60 -3.57 -14.63
CA LYS A 39 12.68 -2.98 -15.97
C LYS A 39 12.56 -3.98 -17.13
N GLY A 40 13.09 -5.19 -16.92
CA GLY A 40 13.02 -6.27 -17.90
C GLY A 40 11.61 -6.84 -18.09
N ARG A 41 10.74 -6.70 -17.10
CA ARG A 41 9.38 -7.25 -17.10
C ARG A 41 8.31 -6.21 -17.37
N LEU A 42 8.44 -5.04 -16.80
CA LEU A 42 7.40 -4.00 -16.84
C LEU A 42 7.86 -2.79 -17.62
N GLU A 43 6.91 -2.18 -18.31
CA GLU A 43 7.02 -0.89 -18.98
C GLU A 43 6.05 0.07 -18.32
N VAL A 44 6.52 1.27 -17.97
CA VAL A 44 5.67 2.35 -17.45
C VAL A 44 5.04 3.07 -18.63
N LEU A 45 3.73 3.12 -18.68
CA LEU A 45 2.97 3.86 -19.69
C LEU A 45 2.61 5.26 -19.20
N GLU A 46 2.20 5.36 -17.95
CA GLU A 46 1.80 6.60 -17.28
C GLU A 46 2.19 6.53 -15.80
N SER A 47 2.41 7.66 -15.16
CA SER A 47 2.63 7.72 -13.72
C SER A 47 2.33 9.11 -13.17
N GLY A 48 2.05 9.17 -11.87
CA GLY A 48 1.80 10.42 -11.17
C GLY A 48 1.81 10.23 -9.64
N SER A 49 1.53 11.32 -8.96
CA SER A 49 1.35 11.33 -7.52
C SER A 49 0.30 12.34 -7.13
N PHE A 50 -0.38 12.11 -6.02
CA PHE A 50 -1.31 13.05 -5.43
C PHE A 50 -1.20 13.02 -3.91
N TRP A 51 -1.52 14.14 -3.26
CA TRP A 51 -1.49 14.27 -1.81
C TRP A 51 -2.80 13.81 -1.19
N LEU A 52 -2.69 13.17 -0.03
CA LEU A 52 -3.85 12.76 0.76
C LEU A 52 -4.34 13.95 1.59
N SER A 53 -5.07 14.84 0.93
CA SER A 53 -5.61 16.08 1.48
C SER A 53 -6.82 16.56 0.70
N GLU A 54 -7.48 17.61 1.19
CA GLU A 54 -8.58 18.29 0.49
C GLU A 54 -8.12 18.95 -0.83
N THR A 55 -6.80 19.11 -1.02
CA THR A 55 -6.19 19.69 -2.23
C THR A 55 -5.13 18.73 -2.80
N PRO A 56 -5.54 17.59 -3.39
CA PRO A 56 -4.63 16.50 -3.77
C PRO A 56 -3.58 16.88 -4.82
N ASP A 57 -3.81 17.92 -5.59
CA ASP A 57 -2.89 18.41 -6.63
C ASP A 57 -1.88 19.45 -6.10
N VAL A 58 -1.96 19.81 -4.81
CA VAL A 58 -1.08 20.82 -4.21
C VAL A 58 0.08 20.16 -3.48
N PRO A 59 1.33 20.31 -3.96
CA PRO A 59 2.50 19.73 -3.33
C PRO A 59 2.66 20.14 -1.86
N GLY A 60 2.85 19.16 -0.98
CA GLY A 60 3.05 19.37 0.44
C GLY A 60 1.78 19.73 1.22
N SER A 61 0.60 19.59 0.62
CA SER A 61 -0.65 19.84 1.34
C SER A 61 -0.84 18.81 2.48
N LEU A 62 -1.22 19.33 3.65
CA LEU A 62 -1.59 18.55 4.83
C LEU A 62 -3.11 18.39 4.85
N GLY A 63 -3.60 17.16 4.95
CA GLY A 63 -5.03 16.88 4.91
C GLY A 63 -5.66 16.71 6.29
N TRP A 64 -6.85 17.25 6.47
CA TRP A 64 -7.73 17.04 7.63
C TRP A 64 -7.00 17.19 8.97
N ASP A 65 -7.04 16.15 9.82
CA ASP A 65 -6.37 16.08 11.13
C ASP A 65 -5.02 15.33 11.07
N ALA A 66 -4.41 15.20 9.89
CA ALA A 66 -3.16 14.48 9.72
C ALA A 66 -1.99 15.12 10.48
N ALA A 67 -1.14 14.30 11.10
CA ALA A 67 0.08 14.74 11.75
C ALA A 67 1.21 15.04 10.76
N CYS A 68 1.17 14.40 9.57
CA CYS A 68 2.20 14.54 8.53
C CYS A 68 1.57 14.65 7.15
N VAL A 69 2.28 15.31 6.23
CA VAL A 69 1.95 15.27 4.80
C VAL A 69 2.01 13.83 4.29
N ARG A 70 0.99 13.40 3.57
CA ARG A 70 0.87 12.04 3.03
C ARG A 70 0.63 12.07 1.53
N ILE A 71 1.13 11.05 0.83
CA ILE A 71 1.15 11.00 -0.62
C ILE A 71 0.85 9.60 -1.12
N THR A 72 0.23 9.51 -2.29
CA THR A 72 0.11 8.29 -3.09
C THR A 72 0.86 8.47 -4.40
N THR A 73 1.71 7.52 -4.76
CA THR A 73 2.32 7.41 -6.08
C THR A 73 1.59 6.33 -6.87
N TRP A 74 1.36 6.56 -8.16
CA TRP A 74 0.72 5.57 -9.01
C TRP A 74 1.44 5.43 -10.35
N ALA A 75 1.27 4.26 -10.98
CA ALA A 75 1.72 4.02 -12.34
C ALA A 75 0.81 3.04 -13.08
N ARG A 76 0.64 3.26 -14.38
CA ARG A 76 0.11 2.31 -15.33
C ARG A 76 1.25 1.53 -15.92
N PHE A 77 1.22 0.23 -15.73
CA PHE A 77 2.22 -0.70 -16.24
C PHE A 77 1.68 -1.55 -17.37
N LYS A 78 2.59 -1.92 -18.27
CA LYS A 78 2.40 -3.01 -19.23
C LYS A 78 3.38 -4.14 -18.92
N ASP A 79 2.87 -5.34 -18.74
CA ASP A 79 3.68 -6.54 -18.65
C ASP A 79 4.16 -6.93 -20.07
N LYS A 80 5.48 -6.84 -20.29
CA LYS A 80 6.11 -7.12 -21.58
C LYS A 80 5.96 -8.57 -22.05
N CYS A 81 5.73 -9.50 -21.11
CA CYS A 81 5.58 -10.92 -21.43
C CYS A 81 4.16 -11.28 -21.83
N THR A 82 3.17 -10.75 -21.15
CA THR A 82 1.75 -11.07 -21.38
C THR A 82 1.03 -10.04 -22.22
N GLY A 83 1.54 -8.80 -22.26
CA GLY A 83 0.88 -7.64 -22.85
C GLY A 83 -0.22 -7.04 -22.00
N ASN A 84 -0.51 -7.60 -20.82
CA ASN A 84 -1.54 -7.10 -19.92
C ASN A 84 -1.13 -5.76 -19.32
N GLU A 85 -2.10 -4.89 -19.15
CA GLU A 85 -1.93 -3.58 -18.52
C GLU A 85 -2.67 -3.53 -17.19
N PHE A 86 -2.08 -2.84 -16.21
CA PHE A 86 -2.65 -2.67 -14.87
C PHE A 86 -2.14 -1.40 -14.23
N PHE A 87 -2.86 -0.93 -13.22
CA PHE A 87 -2.43 0.18 -12.39
C PHE A 87 -1.94 -0.33 -11.03
N LEU A 88 -0.89 0.31 -10.53
CA LEU A 88 -0.41 0.13 -9.17
C LEU A 88 -0.38 1.49 -8.48
N PHE A 89 -0.97 1.56 -7.29
CA PHE A 89 -0.93 2.69 -6.38
C PHE A 89 -0.16 2.28 -5.13
N ASN A 90 0.79 3.08 -4.70
CA ASN A 90 1.49 2.88 -3.43
C ASN A 90 1.28 4.10 -2.54
N THR A 91 0.84 3.87 -1.31
CA THR A 91 0.39 4.93 -0.40
C THR A 91 0.98 4.78 0.99
N HIS A 92 0.93 5.85 1.79
CA HIS A 92 1.24 5.82 3.21
C HIS A 92 0.27 6.76 3.93
N PHE A 93 -0.72 6.20 4.64
CA PHE A 93 -1.73 6.95 5.36
C PHE A 93 -1.17 7.59 6.64
N ASP A 94 -1.92 8.53 7.21
CA ASP A 94 -1.50 9.15 8.45
C ASP A 94 -1.61 8.18 9.64
N HIS A 95 -0.70 8.31 10.61
CA HIS A 95 -0.59 7.41 11.75
C HIS A 95 -1.32 7.92 13.00
N VAL A 96 -1.86 9.15 12.98
CA VAL A 96 -2.53 9.79 14.11
C VAL A 96 -3.95 10.19 13.77
N GLY A 97 -4.15 10.89 12.65
CA GLY A 97 -5.43 11.47 12.27
C GLY A 97 -6.42 10.42 11.79
N ILE A 98 -7.42 10.09 12.62
CA ILE A 98 -8.46 9.11 12.27
C ILE A 98 -9.34 9.62 11.12
N THR A 99 -9.66 10.91 11.12
CA THR A 99 -10.39 11.55 10.02
C THR A 99 -9.55 11.52 8.75
N ALA A 100 -8.25 11.84 8.85
CA ALA A 100 -7.33 11.81 7.72
C ALA A 100 -7.20 10.39 7.12
N GLN A 101 -7.20 9.34 7.94
CA GLN A 101 -7.21 7.96 7.45
C GLN A 101 -8.48 7.63 6.66
N ALA A 102 -9.66 7.93 7.22
CA ALA A 102 -10.94 7.64 6.59
C ALA A 102 -11.13 8.43 5.28
N GLU A 103 -10.85 9.72 5.30
CA GLU A 103 -10.96 10.59 4.12
C GLU A 103 -9.91 10.26 3.05
N SER A 104 -8.70 9.85 3.47
CA SER A 104 -7.68 9.33 2.55
C SER A 104 -8.14 8.08 1.82
N ALA A 105 -8.86 7.18 2.50
CA ALA A 105 -9.46 6.00 1.86
C ALA A 105 -10.53 6.40 0.83
N CYS A 106 -11.42 7.33 1.18
CA CYS A 106 -12.41 7.88 0.24
C CYS A 106 -11.74 8.52 -0.99
N LEU A 107 -10.73 9.37 -0.75
CA LEU A 107 -9.99 10.05 -1.82
C LEU A 107 -9.26 9.04 -2.71
N LEU A 108 -8.59 8.05 -2.12
CA LEU A 108 -7.86 7.02 -2.86
C LEU A 108 -8.80 6.22 -3.77
N LEU A 109 -9.96 5.77 -3.29
CA LEU A 109 -10.95 5.08 -4.11
C LEU A 109 -11.47 5.95 -5.25
N LYS A 110 -11.73 7.23 -4.98
CA LYS A 110 -12.13 8.19 -6.01
C LYS A 110 -11.04 8.36 -7.07
N GLN A 111 -9.79 8.56 -6.66
CA GLN A 111 -8.65 8.70 -7.59
C GLN A 111 -8.42 7.43 -8.41
N ILE A 112 -8.57 6.24 -7.81
CA ILE A 112 -8.50 4.96 -8.52
C ILE A 112 -9.55 4.91 -9.61
N LYS A 113 -10.80 5.28 -9.32
CA LYS A 113 -11.89 5.31 -10.30
C LYS A 113 -11.61 6.29 -11.43
N ASP A 114 -11.16 7.49 -11.10
CA ASP A 114 -10.92 8.56 -12.07
C ASP A 114 -9.70 8.25 -12.98
N ILE A 115 -8.65 7.64 -12.43
CA ILE A 115 -7.38 7.37 -13.13
C ILE A 115 -7.40 6.01 -13.84
N ALA A 116 -7.83 4.96 -13.16
CA ALA A 116 -7.69 3.58 -13.66
C ALA A 116 -8.98 3.04 -14.31
N GLY A 117 -10.15 3.61 -13.98
CA GLY A 117 -11.43 3.11 -14.50
C GLY A 117 -11.60 1.62 -14.22
N ASP A 118 -11.85 0.84 -15.28
CA ASP A 118 -12.08 -0.61 -15.20
C ASP A 118 -10.80 -1.46 -15.37
N PHE A 119 -9.63 -0.85 -15.46
CA PHE A 119 -8.39 -1.60 -15.52
C PHE A 119 -8.12 -2.39 -14.23
N PRO A 120 -7.35 -3.49 -14.30
CA PRO A 120 -6.85 -4.16 -13.11
C PRO A 120 -6.05 -3.21 -12.22
N VAL A 121 -6.35 -3.19 -10.92
CA VAL A 121 -5.73 -2.28 -9.95
C VAL A 121 -5.14 -3.05 -8.78
N ILE A 122 -3.92 -2.70 -8.42
CA ILE A 122 -3.23 -3.11 -7.22
C ILE A 122 -2.98 -1.86 -6.37
N VAL A 123 -3.30 -1.93 -5.10
CA VAL A 123 -2.93 -0.89 -4.11
C VAL A 123 -2.07 -1.52 -3.05
N THR A 124 -0.93 -0.91 -2.77
CA THR A 124 0.00 -1.33 -1.72
C THR A 124 0.28 -0.17 -0.77
N GLY A 125 0.66 -0.47 0.46
CA GLY A 125 1.15 0.57 1.36
C GLY A 125 0.96 0.26 2.83
N ASP A 126 1.52 1.16 3.62
CA ASP A 126 1.23 1.29 5.03
C ASP A 126 -0.01 2.19 5.20
N PHE A 127 -1.10 1.60 5.63
CA PHE A 127 -2.36 2.32 5.85
C PHE A 127 -2.49 2.86 7.27
N ASN A 128 -1.55 2.55 8.16
CA ASN A 128 -1.56 2.95 9.56
C ASN A 128 -2.91 2.70 10.26
N CYS A 129 -3.68 1.77 9.76
CA CYS A 129 -5.00 1.44 10.28
C CYS A 129 -5.21 -0.07 10.29
N VAL A 130 -6.00 -0.54 11.25
CA VAL A 130 -6.33 -1.95 11.44
C VAL A 130 -7.65 -2.32 10.74
N GLU A 131 -7.92 -3.61 10.56
CA GLU A 131 -9.08 -4.12 9.79
C GLU A 131 -10.44 -3.69 10.36
N ASN A 132 -10.54 -3.36 11.63
CA ASN A 132 -11.77 -2.84 12.23
C ASN A 132 -11.91 -1.30 12.18
N SER A 133 -10.96 -0.59 11.54
CA SER A 133 -11.02 0.86 11.36
C SER A 133 -12.02 1.29 10.30
N GLU A 134 -12.42 2.55 10.33
CA GLU A 134 -13.30 3.14 9.31
C GLU A 134 -12.60 3.18 7.94
N ALA A 135 -11.32 3.54 7.90
CA ALA A 135 -10.54 3.57 6.67
C ALA A 135 -10.51 2.20 5.96
N TYR A 136 -10.26 1.12 6.70
CA TYR A 136 -10.28 -0.23 6.12
C TYR A 136 -11.67 -0.62 5.61
N ARG A 137 -12.74 -0.30 6.37
CA ARG A 137 -14.12 -0.56 5.95
C ARG A 137 -14.50 0.21 4.69
N ILE A 138 -14.02 1.43 4.53
CA ILE A 138 -14.19 2.22 3.31
C ILE A 138 -13.48 1.53 2.15
N MET A 139 -12.21 1.15 2.32
CA MET A 139 -11.44 0.46 1.28
C MET A 139 -12.11 -0.84 0.82
N THR A 140 -12.70 -1.61 1.74
CA THR A 140 -13.28 -2.94 1.46
C THR A 140 -14.78 -2.94 1.21
N GLY A 141 -15.46 -1.80 1.31
CA GLY A 141 -16.90 -1.70 1.15
C GLY A 141 -17.71 -2.15 2.38
N ALA A 142 -17.06 -2.46 3.50
CA ALA A 142 -17.72 -2.90 4.73
C ALA A 142 -18.24 -1.74 5.61
N ALA A 143 -18.11 -0.48 5.18
CA ALA A 143 -18.60 0.68 5.90
C ALA A 143 -20.13 0.70 5.99
N SER A 144 -20.65 0.78 7.22
CA SER A 144 -22.10 0.70 7.49
C SER A 144 -22.85 1.88 6.86
N GLY A 145 -23.87 1.58 6.06
CA GLY A 145 -24.96 2.50 5.73
C GLY A 145 -24.82 3.33 4.46
N SER A 146 -23.79 3.19 3.66
CA SER A 146 -23.80 3.76 2.32
C SER A 146 -24.35 2.76 1.32
N GLN A 147 -25.51 3.07 0.70
CA GLN A 147 -25.90 2.52 -0.61
C GLN A 147 -24.91 3.06 -1.67
N LYS A 148 -23.62 2.80 -1.49
CA LYS A 148 -22.62 3.05 -2.55
C LYS A 148 -22.55 1.78 -3.39
N ASP A 149 -22.50 1.98 -4.69
CA ASP A 149 -22.35 0.91 -5.67
C ASP A 149 -21.36 -0.14 -5.18
N GLU A 150 -21.78 -1.39 -5.06
CA GLU A 150 -20.98 -2.54 -4.61
C GLU A 150 -19.70 -2.73 -5.44
N THR A 151 -19.52 -1.95 -6.50
CA THR A 151 -18.42 -2.04 -7.45
C THR A 151 -17.21 -1.13 -7.15
N ASP A 152 -17.30 -0.20 -6.21
CA ASP A 152 -16.27 0.83 -6.00
C ASP A 152 -15.29 0.55 -4.86
N HIS A 153 -15.25 -0.65 -4.31
CA HIS A 153 -14.31 -1.06 -3.25
C HIS A 153 -13.23 -2.02 -3.74
N MET A 154 -12.23 -2.21 -2.91
CA MET A 154 -11.10 -3.11 -3.13
C MET A 154 -11.28 -4.42 -2.37
N VAL A 155 -10.56 -5.46 -2.78
CA VAL A 155 -10.49 -6.74 -2.07
C VAL A 155 -9.12 -6.86 -1.42
N ASP A 156 -9.08 -7.15 -0.12
CA ASP A 156 -7.81 -7.43 0.59
C ASP A 156 -7.24 -8.76 0.08
N ALA A 157 -6.01 -8.74 -0.39
CA ALA A 157 -5.29 -9.90 -0.92
C ALA A 157 -5.15 -11.02 0.11
N PHE A 158 -5.11 -10.68 1.40
CA PHE A 158 -5.08 -11.66 2.49
C PHE A 158 -6.30 -12.59 2.45
N TYR A 159 -7.50 -12.04 2.27
CA TYR A 159 -8.75 -12.80 2.21
C TYR A 159 -9.05 -13.37 0.81
N ALA A 160 -8.46 -12.78 -0.24
CA ALA A 160 -8.62 -13.23 -1.62
C ALA A 160 -7.68 -14.37 -2.02
N SER A 161 -6.74 -14.75 -1.16
CA SER A 161 -5.71 -15.75 -1.46
C SER A 161 -6.32 -17.14 -1.68
N LEU A 162 -6.12 -17.70 -2.88
CA LEU A 162 -6.65 -19.00 -3.28
C LEU A 162 -5.96 -20.18 -2.58
N HIS A 163 -4.68 -20.06 -2.30
CA HIS A 163 -3.86 -21.12 -1.71
C HIS A 163 -3.46 -20.84 -0.25
N GLY A 164 -4.14 -19.87 0.38
CA GLY A 164 -3.96 -19.50 1.77
C GLY A 164 -2.85 -18.48 2.01
N ASN A 165 -2.70 -18.11 3.27
CA ASN A 165 -1.73 -17.13 3.72
C ASN A 165 -0.54 -17.81 4.39
N HIS A 166 0.64 -17.21 4.26
CA HIS A 166 1.90 -17.76 4.76
C HIS A 166 2.62 -16.72 5.64
N GLY A 167 3.43 -17.22 6.60
CA GLY A 167 4.24 -16.39 7.47
C GLY A 167 3.47 -15.77 8.63
N ALA A 168 3.86 -14.57 9.02
CA ALA A 168 3.27 -13.86 10.14
C ALA A 168 1.87 -13.31 9.82
N VAL A 169 1.16 -12.91 10.88
CA VAL A 169 -0.13 -12.18 10.77
C VAL A 169 0.03 -10.70 11.14
N VAL A 170 1.24 -10.30 11.52
CA VAL A 170 1.63 -8.97 11.99
C VAL A 170 2.55 -8.34 10.95
N SER A 171 2.23 -7.15 10.49
CA SER A 171 3.08 -6.43 9.55
C SER A 171 3.97 -5.37 10.21
N PHE A 172 3.58 -4.84 11.38
CA PHE A 172 4.37 -3.87 12.13
C PHE A 172 4.77 -4.41 13.50
N HIS A 173 6.07 -4.41 13.79
CA HIS A 173 6.66 -4.87 15.05
C HIS A 173 7.56 -3.83 15.73
N GLY A 174 7.92 -2.72 15.06
CA GLY A 174 8.67 -1.60 15.64
C GLY A 174 10.07 -1.97 16.13
N PHE A 175 10.70 -3.03 15.60
CA PHE A 175 11.94 -3.66 16.09
C PHE A 175 11.85 -4.25 17.52
N ASP A 176 10.69 -4.20 18.15
CA ASP A 176 10.54 -4.57 19.57
C ASP A 176 9.94 -5.97 19.73
N GLU A 177 10.83 -6.95 19.96
CA GLU A 177 10.45 -8.34 20.20
C GLU A 177 9.71 -8.55 21.51
N GLU A 178 9.95 -7.70 22.52
CA GLU A 178 9.26 -7.81 23.82
C GLU A 178 7.83 -7.31 23.72
N ILE A 179 7.59 -6.24 22.95
CA ILE A 179 6.24 -5.77 22.62
C ILE A 179 5.47 -6.84 21.86
N GLN A 180 6.12 -7.50 20.89
CA GLN A 180 5.49 -8.57 20.13
C GLN A 180 5.14 -9.76 21.03
N LYS A 181 6.07 -10.25 21.86
CA LYS A 181 5.81 -11.32 22.82
C LYS A 181 4.71 -10.96 23.84
N ALA A 182 4.75 -9.76 24.38
CA ALA A 182 3.74 -9.32 25.33
C ALA A 182 2.34 -9.24 24.70
N LYS A 183 2.26 -8.89 23.42
CA LYS A 183 1.01 -8.91 22.64
C LYS A 183 0.54 -10.34 22.37
N GLU A 184 1.45 -11.27 22.04
CA GLU A 184 1.16 -12.70 21.86
C GLU A 184 0.67 -13.35 23.17
N GLU A 185 1.36 -13.12 24.28
CA GLU A 185 1.05 -13.68 25.60
C GLU A 185 -0.26 -13.15 26.20
N ASN A 186 -0.63 -11.91 25.91
CA ASN A 186 -1.85 -11.27 26.40
C ASN A 186 -3.08 -11.50 25.50
N GLY A 187 -3.00 -12.38 24.50
CA GLY A 187 -4.11 -12.67 23.59
C GLY A 187 -4.54 -11.46 22.77
N CYS A 188 -3.59 -10.59 22.43
CA CYS A 188 -3.85 -9.49 21.51
C CYS A 188 -4.35 -10.06 20.19
N ASP A 189 -5.41 -9.47 19.72
CA ASP A 189 -5.95 -9.73 18.39
C ASP A 189 -4.90 -9.34 17.34
N PHE A 190 -4.25 -10.33 16.75
CA PHE A 190 -3.17 -10.12 15.76
C PHE A 190 -3.64 -9.29 14.56
N GLU A 191 -4.92 -9.36 14.22
CA GLU A 191 -5.52 -8.54 13.16
C GLU A 191 -5.37 -7.04 13.43
N ARG A 192 -5.23 -6.64 14.71
CA ARG A 192 -5.08 -5.23 15.11
C ARG A 192 -3.68 -4.65 14.89
N ILE A 193 -2.71 -5.45 14.55
CA ILE A 193 -1.33 -5.01 14.31
C ILE A 193 -0.89 -5.22 12.87
N LYS A 194 -1.78 -5.68 11.99
CA LYS A 194 -1.61 -5.62 10.54
C LYS A 194 -2.06 -4.24 10.08
N ILE A 195 -1.13 -3.45 9.53
CA ILE A 195 -1.35 -2.09 9.03
C ILE A 195 -0.85 -1.90 7.59
N ASP A 196 -0.10 -2.87 7.08
CA ASP A 196 0.35 -2.91 5.70
C ASP A 196 -0.54 -3.86 4.91
N TYR A 197 -1.05 -3.40 3.78
CA TYR A 197 -2.00 -4.16 2.97
C TYR A 197 -1.61 -4.17 1.49
N ILE A 198 -2.07 -5.22 0.82
CA ILE A 198 -2.20 -5.30 -0.63
C ILE A 198 -3.68 -5.47 -0.94
N PHE A 199 -4.25 -4.49 -1.62
CA PHE A 199 -5.62 -4.57 -2.12
C PHE A 199 -5.62 -4.75 -3.63
N VAL A 200 -6.61 -5.49 -4.14
CA VAL A 200 -6.75 -5.77 -5.58
C VAL A 200 -8.18 -5.50 -6.06
N LYS A 201 -8.32 -5.21 -7.35
CA LYS A 201 -9.60 -4.98 -8.01
C LYS A 201 -9.53 -5.33 -9.50
N ASN A 202 -10.69 -5.58 -10.12
CA ASN A 202 -10.88 -5.71 -11.56
C ASN A 202 -10.04 -6.82 -12.22
N GLY A 203 -10.41 -8.09 -11.97
CA GLY A 203 -9.84 -9.24 -12.68
C GLY A 203 -8.45 -9.67 -12.21
N ILE A 204 -8.03 -9.24 -11.04
CA ILE A 204 -6.82 -9.75 -10.39
C ILE A 204 -7.19 -10.94 -9.49
N LYS A 205 -6.52 -12.07 -9.71
CA LYS A 205 -6.57 -13.24 -8.84
C LYS A 205 -5.34 -13.28 -7.96
N VAL A 206 -5.53 -13.41 -6.66
CA VAL A 206 -4.45 -13.60 -5.69
C VAL A 206 -4.25 -15.11 -5.52
N LEU A 207 -3.08 -15.62 -5.93
CA LEU A 207 -2.75 -17.04 -5.78
C LEU A 207 -2.32 -17.35 -4.36
N GLN A 208 -1.40 -16.55 -3.84
CA GLN A 208 -0.85 -16.66 -2.49
C GLN A 208 -0.64 -15.29 -1.90
N HIS A 209 -0.70 -15.21 -0.57
CA HIS A 209 -0.39 -14.01 0.20
C HIS A 209 0.49 -14.38 1.39
N GLY A 210 1.35 -13.49 1.82
CA GLY A 210 2.19 -13.74 2.99
C GLY A 210 2.77 -12.46 3.60
N ILE A 211 3.11 -12.57 4.88
CA ILE A 211 3.87 -11.56 5.62
C ILE A 211 5.16 -12.23 6.07
N LEU A 212 6.31 -11.70 5.59
CA LEU A 212 7.62 -12.30 5.79
C LEU A 212 8.24 -11.76 7.08
N ASP A 213 8.46 -12.64 8.06
CA ASP A 213 9.01 -12.29 9.37
C ASP A 213 10.47 -12.75 9.57
N GLU A 214 11.18 -12.97 8.48
CA GLU A 214 12.54 -13.49 8.50
C GLU A 214 13.55 -12.48 9.03
N LYS A 215 14.45 -12.97 9.89
CA LYS A 215 15.57 -12.20 10.43
C LYS A 215 16.85 -12.55 9.71
N PHE A 216 17.66 -11.56 9.40
CA PHE A 216 19.01 -11.72 8.86
C PHE A 216 20.03 -11.49 9.97
N ASN A 217 20.78 -12.54 10.33
CA ASN A 217 21.72 -12.51 11.45
C ASN A 217 21.07 -12.05 12.78
N GLY A 218 19.84 -12.48 13.04
CA GLY A 218 19.08 -12.14 14.24
C GLY A 218 18.50 -10.73 14.27
N ARG A 219 18.47 -10.02 13.15
CA ARG A 219 17.94 -8.66 13.04
C ARG A 219 16.88 -8.57 11.95
N TYR A 220 15.85 -7.80 12.19
CA TYR A 220 14.87 -7.43 11.18
C TYR A 220 15.47 -6.36 10.24
N PRO A 221 15.21 -6.45 8.93
CA PRO A 221 15.66 -5.44 7.96
C PRO A 221 14.89 -4.12 8.04
N SER A 222 13.68 -4.14 8.61
CA SER A 222 12.78 -3.00 8.80
C SER A 222 12.00 -3.21 10.08
N ASP A 223 11.36 -2.18 10.60
CA ASP A 223 10.35 -2.23 11.67
C ASP A 223 8.99 -2.75 11.19
N HIS A 224 8.82 -2.87 9.88
CA HIS A 224 7.71 -3.57 9.24
C HIS A 224 8.18 -4.86 8.57
N SER A 225 7.36 -5.89 8.64
CA SER A 225 7.52 -7.13 7.87
C SER A 225 7.04 -6.94 6.44
N PRO A 226 7.80 -7.37 5.42
CA PRO A 226 7.36 -7.29 4.04
C PRO A 226 6.07 -8.08 3.79
N VAL A 227 5.09 -7.44 3.15
CA VAL A 227 3.85 -8.08 2.68
C VAL A 227 4.00 -8.43 1.21
N VAL A 228 3.69 -9.67 0.84
CA VAL A 228 3.87 -10.19 -0.51
C VAL A 228 2.63 -10.91 -1.01
N SER A 229 2.34 -10.78 -2.31
CA SER A 229 1.29 -11.55 -2.98
C SER A 229 1.74 -12.01 -4.36
N ASP A 230 1.48 -13.28 -4.67
CA ASP A 230 1.53 -13.79 -6.03
C ASP A 230 0.18 -13.58 -6.69
N ILE A 231 0.17 -12.90 -7.84
CA ILE A 231 -1.06 -12.54 -8.53
C ILE A 231 -1.05 -12.96 -10.00
N VAL A 232 -2.25 -13.16 -10.54
CA VAL A 232 -2.50 -13.30 -11.97
C VAL A 232 -3.50 -12.24 -12.40
N ILE A 233 -3.19 -11.57 -13.50
CA ILE A 233 -4.08 -10.61 -14.14
C ILE A 233 -4.74 -11.33 -15.30
N ASP A 234 -6.06 -11.59 -15.20
CA ASP A 234 -6.85 -12.16 -16.27
C ASP A 234 -6.98 -11.14 -17.43
N ARG A 235 -7.05 -11.68 -18.65
CA ARG A 235 -7.25 -10.88 -19.87
C ARG A 235 -8.69 -10.43 -20.00
#